data_6b5203dfd9dee9f87b91a173c4929a8c
#
_entry.id   6b5203dfd9dee9f87b91a173c4929a8c
#
_cell.length_a   1.000
_cell.length_b   1.000
_cell.length_c   1.000
_cell.angle_alpha   90.00
_cell.angle_beta   90.00
_cell.angle_gamma   90.00
#
_symmetry.space_group_name_H-M   'P 1'
#
loop_
_entity.id
_entity.type
_entity.pdbx_description
1 polymer ?
#
loop_
_entity_poly.entity_id
_entity_poly.type
_entity_poly.pdbx_seq_one_letter_code
_entity_poly.pdbx_strand_id
1 'polypeptide(L)'
;MVLRVGYIKDGTMALGPGRRFAIWTQGCMRRCKGCASPEHQSLWGGYLVETKDLADRICSCPSIDGITISGGEPFLQAKPIVELLNMVNTIRPELTILVFTGNKIEELTDHNSKELLDKIDLLVDGEYIAELNDGKGLRGSTNQRFHFLTQRLRRFQNEVMNGKRRREVYVESERDMITIGIASII
;
A
#
# COMPACT_ATOMS: atom_id res chain seq x y z
N MET A 1 -1.85 10.56 16.46
CA MET A 1 -0.53 9.85 16.42
C MET A 1 0.27 10.31 15.21
N VAL A 2 1.53 9.85 15.13
CA VAL A 2 2.43 10.19 14.02
C VAL A 2 2.72 8.94 13.20
N LEU A 3 2.67 9.06 11.87
CA LEU A 3 3.05 8.03 10.91
C LEU A 3 4.33 8.47 10.17
N ARG A 4 5.31 7.59 10.05
CA ARG A 4 6.50 7.85 9.23
C ARG A 4 6.24 7.37 7.81
N VAL A 5 6.28 8.29 6.86
CA VAL A 5 6.00 8.04 5.45
C VAL A 5 7.22 8.36 4.58
N GLY A 6 7.39 7.59 3.52
CA GLY A 6 8.41 7.86 2.50
C GLY A 6 7.85 8.68 1.34
N TYR A 7 6.62 8.37 0.92
CA TYR A 7 5.95 9.09 -0.16
C TYR A 7 4.42 9.02 -0.03
N ILE A 8 3.73 10.03 -0.56
CA ILE A 8 2.26 10.09 -0.65
C ILE A 8 1.87 10.53 -2.06
N LYS A 9 0.86 9.87 -2.64
CA LYS A 9 0.26 10.28 -3.91
C LYS A 9 -1.25 10.44 -3.80
N ASP A 10 -1.74 11.61 -4.10
CA ASP A 10 -3.16 11.97 -4.07
C ASP A 10 -3.88 11.47 -5.33
N GLY A 11 -3.97 10.14 -5.46
CA GLY A 11 -4.64 9.48 -6.55
C GLY A 11 -3.72 8.90 -7.63
N THR A 12 -3.78 7.59 -7.78
CA THR A 12 -3.12 6.81 -8.83
C THR A 12 -4.02 5.66 -9.25
N MET A 13 -3.93 5.26 -10.51
CA MET A 13 -4.62 4.09 -11.06
C MET A 13 -3.70 2.84 -11.12
N ALA A 14 -2.45 2.98 -10.65
CA ALA A 14 -1.42 1.94 -10.80
C ALA A 14 -1.35 0.94 -9.64
N LEU A 15 -2.03 1.22 -8.53
CA LEU A 15 -1.89 0.45 -7.27
C LEU A 15 -3.20 -0.15 -6.75
N GLY A 16 -4.08 -0.57 -7.66
CA GLY A 16 -5.30 -1.28 -7.30
C GLY A 16 -6.50 -0.87 -8.13
N PRO A 17 -7.66 -1.48 -7.87
CA PRO A 17 -8.89 -1.13 -8.57
C PRO A 17 -9.34 0.29 -8.24
N GLY A 18 -9.76 1.02 -9.29
CA GLY A 18 -10.15 2.42 -9.15
C GLY A 18 -8.97 3.35 -8.87
N ARG A 19 -9.28 4.62 -8.58
CA ARG A 19 -8.30 5.65 -8.25
C ARG A 19 -7.97 5.59 -6.75
N ARG A 20 -6.70 5.38 -6.42
CA ARG A 20 -6.25 5.12 -5.04
C ARG A 20 -5.44 6.30 -4.49
N PHE A 21 -5.76 6.73 -3.27
CA PHE A 21 -4.81 7.51 -2.48
C PHE A 21 -3.72 6.56 -1.99
N ALA A 22 -2.48 6.80 -2.39
CA ALA A 22 -1.38 5.87 -2.10
C ALA A 22 -0.42 6.43 -1.05
N ILE A 23 -0.09 5.59 -0.07
CA ILE A 23 0.81 5.90 1.04
C ILE A 23 1.93 4.86 1.03
N TRP A 24 3.18 5.32 0.92
CA TRP A 24 4.35 4.49 1.16
C TRP A 24 4.85 4.78 2.57
N THR A 25 4.70 3.82 3.46
CA THR A 25 5.30 3.89 4.80
C THR A 25 6.83 3.83 4.70
N GLN A 26 7.51 4.42 5.66
CA GLN A 26 8.96 4.37 5.75
C GLN A 26 9.40 3.39 6.83
N GLY A 27 10.43 2.59 6.54
CA GLY A 27 11.02 1.59 7.41
C GLY A 27 10.60 0.17 7.06
N CYS A 28 11.58 -0.72 6.88
CA CYS A 28 11.38 -2.13 6.64
C CYS A 28 12.59 -2.93 7.16
N MET A 29 12.34 -4.03 7.84
CA MET A 29 13.39 -4.91 8.37
C MET A 29 13.71 -6.10 7.45
N ARG A 30 12.89 -6.36 6.43
CA ARG A 30 13.02 -7.55 5.57
C ARG A 30 14.20 -7.50 4.59
N ARG A 31 14.48 -6.33 4.01
CA ARG A 31 15.60 -6.11 3.06
C ARG A 31 15.60 -7.09 1.88
N CYS A 32 14.44 -7.34 1.27
CA CYS A 32 14.29 -8.23 0.12
C CYS A 32 15.26 -7.84 -0.99
N LYS A 33 15.93 -8.83 -1.60
CA LYS A 33 16.78 -8.62 -2.76
C LYS A 33 15.94 -8.17 -3.95
N GLY A 34 16.33 -7.06 -4.59
CA GLY A 34 15.57 -6.48 -5.71
C GLY A 34 14.23 -5.84 -5.28
N CYS A 35 14.11 -5.39 -4.03
CA CYS A 35 12.94 -4.70 -3.52
C CYS A 35 12.45 -3.62 -4.50
N ALA A 36 11.14 -3.53 -4.71
CA ALA A 36 10.54 -2.55 -5.62
C ALA A 36 10.62 -1.11 -5.10
N SER A 37 10.86 -0.94 -3.79
CA SER A 37 10.90 0.37 -3.12
C SER A 37 12.06 0.41 -2.10
N PRO A 38 13.32 0.28 -2.55
CA PRO A 38 14.48 0.20 -1.65
C PRO A 38 14.70 1.47 -0.85
N GLU A 39 14.29 2.63 -1.37
CA GLU A 39 14.33 3.93 -0.71
C GLU A 39 13.50 3.99 0.59
N HIS A 40 12.46 3.13 0.70
CA HIS A 40 11.60 3.06 1.87
C HIS A 40 12.04 2.04 2.92
N GLN A 41 13.20 1.40 2.76
CA GLN A 41 13.70 0.41 3.74
C GLN A 41 14.31 1.04 4.99
N SER A 42 14.95 2.22 4.87
CA SER A 42 15.60 2.87 6.00
C SER A 42 14.59 3.19 7.12
N LEU A 43 14.90 2.76 8.35
CA LEU A 43 14.07 3.07 9.53
C LEU A 43 14.08 4.57 9.89
N TRP A 44 15.07 5.32 9.42
CA TRP A 44 15.30 6.72 9.76
C TRP A 44 14.99 7.68 8.60
N GLY A 45 14.64 7.15 7.44
CA GLY A 45 14.28 7.94 6.26
C GLY A 45 12.87 8.51 6.33
N GLY A 46 12.45 9.13 5.20
CA GLY A 46 11.13 9.69 5.07
C GLY A 46 10.88 10.91 5.98
N TYR A 47 9.62 11.19 6.25
CA TYR A 47 9.17 12.29 7.10
C TYR A 47 7.99 11.88 7.99
N LEU A 48 7.75 12.65 9.03
CA LEU A 48 6.67 12.39 10.00
C LEU A 48 5.43 13.19 9.63
N VAL A 49 4.26 12.53 9.65
CA VAL A 49 2.96 13.15 9.38
C VAL A 49 2.02 12.81 10.53
N GLU A 50 1.30 13.80 11.05
CA GLU A 50 0.22 13.54 11.99
C GLU A 50 -0.90 12.76 11.29
N THR A 51 -1.40 11.72 11.94
CA THR A 51 -2.49 10.87 11.40
C THR A 51 -3.73 11.69 11.10
N LYS A 52 -4.00 12.74 11.91
CA LYS A 52 -5.12 13.64 11.68
C LYS A 52 -4.96 14.43 10.38
N ASP A 53 -3.80 15.05 10.15
CA ASP A 53 -3.56 15.86 8.96
C ASP A 53 -3.62 15.01 7.69
N LEU A 54 -3.11 13.77 7.78
CA LEU A 54 -3.20 12.82 6.68
C LEU A 54 -4.65 12.36 6.43
N ALA A 55 -5.45 12.15 7.48
CA ALA A 55 -6.87 11.84 7.36
C ALA A 55 -7.63 12.98 6.67
N ASP A 56 -7.40 14.22 7.09
CA ASP A 56 -8.01 15.41 6.49
C ASP A 56 -7.64 15.53 4.99
N ARG A 57 -6.36 15.27 4.64
CA ARG A 57 -5.89 15.25 3.25
C ARG A 57 -6.56 14.16 2.42
N ILE A 58 -6.69 12.95 2.95
CA ILE A 58 -7.38 11.83 2.27
C ILE A 58 -8.84 12.18 2.06
N CYS A 59 -9.54 12.66 3.10
CA CYS A 59 -10.96 12.97 3.04
C CYS A 59 -11.26 14.11 2.06
N SER A 60 -10.34 15.07 1.92
CA SER A 60 -10.44 16.18 0.97
C SER A 60 -10.03 15.81 -0.45
N CYS A 61 -9.41 14.64 -0.66
CA CYS A 61 -8.97 14.22 -1.98
C CYS A 61 -10.18 13.80 -2.84
N PRO A 62 -10.44 14.49 -3.96
CA PRO A 62 -11.62 14.20 -4.78
C PRO A 62 -11.44 12.92 -5.58
N SER A 63 -12.58 12.26 -5.85
CA SER A 63 -12.68 11.16 -6.84
C SER A 63 -11.70 10.01 -6.59
N ILE A 64 -11.47 9.63 -5.34
CA ILE A 64 -10.75 8.41 -4.99
C ILE A 64 -11.74 7.30 -4.60
N ASP A 65 -11.42 6.06 -4.96
CA ASP A 65 -12.21 4.85 -4.67
C ASP A 65 -11.66 4.10 -3.44
N GLY A 66 -10.50 4.51 -2.96
CA GLY A 66 -9.91 3.89 -1.78
C GLY A 66 -8.47 4.32 -1.51
N ILE A 67 -7.90 3.66 -0.52
CA ILE A 67 -6.53 3.89 -0.05
C ILE A 67 -5.70 2.65 -0.33
N THR A 68 -4.47 2.84 -0.80
CA THR A 68 -3.47 1.78 -0.90
C THR A 68 -2.28 2.12 -0.02
N ILE A 69 -1.90 1.21 0.87
CA ILE A 69 -0.77 1.36 1.77
C ILE A 69 0.31 0.34 1.40
N SER A 70 1.51 0.82 1.14
CA SER A 70 2.68 0.05 0.72
C SER A 70 3.95 0.70 1.29
N GLY A 71 5.08 0.60 0.59
CA GLY A 71 6.34 1.30 0.90
C GLY A 71 7.35 0.41 1.58
N GLY A 72 7.74 0.74 2.81
CA GLY A 72 8.51 -0.13 3.69
C GLY A 72 7.68 -1.32 4.16
N GLU A 73 7.49 -1.47 5.45
CA GLU A 73 6.58 -2.49 6.01
C GLU A 73 5.47 -1.79 6.81
N PRO A 74 4.23 -1.74 6.30
CA PRO A 74 3.13 -1.05 6.97
C PRO A 74 2.84 -1.59 8.39
N PHE A 75 2.98 -2.90 8.60
CA PHE A 75 2.69 -3.50 9.89
C PHE A 75 3.68 -3.13 11.00
N LEU A 76 4.86 -2.58 10.68
CA LEU A 76 5.73 -1.93 11.68
C LEU A 76 5.08 -0.68 12.29
N GLN A 77 4.09 -0.12 11.61
CA GLN A 77 3.36 1.08 12.02
C GLN A 77 1.84 0.81 12.09
N ALA A 78 1.44 -0.42 12.43
CA ALA A 78 0.03 -0.82 12.43
C ALA A 78 -0.84 0.10 13.28
N LYS A 79 -0.42 0.45 14.49
CA LYS A 79 -1.21 1.28 15.41
C LYS A 79 -1.55 2.68 14.86
N PRO A 80 -0.60 3.51 14.37
CA PRO A 80 -0.95 4.79 13.75
C PRO A 80 -1.74 4.64 12.44
N ILE A 81 -1.55 3.55 11.68
CA ILE A 81 -2.37 3.27 10.49
C ILE A 81 -3.82 2.97 10.89
N VAL A 82 -4.05 2.19 11.94
CA VAL A 82 -5.41 1.94 12.46
C VAL A 82 -6.10 3.25 12.85
N GLU A 83 -5.40 4.13 13.57
CA GLU A 83 -5.95 5.45 13.95
C GLU A 83 -6.32 6.28 12.71
N LEU A 84 -5.42 6.35 11.72
CA LEU A 84 -5.67 7.02 10.44
C LEU A 84 -6.94 6.48 9.76
N LEU A 85 -7.02 5.15 9.62
CA LEU A 85 -8.14 4.49 8.93
C LEU A 85 -9.46 4.64 9.70
N ASN A 86 -9.44 4.69 11.03
CA ASN A 86 -10.63 4.98 11.83
C ASN A 86 -11.17 6.39 11.57
N MET A 87 -10.29 7.41 11.54
CA MET A 87 -10.68 8.79 11.21
C MET A 87 -11.26 8.88 9.80
N VAL A 88 -10.58 8.29 8.81
CA VAL A 88 -11.06 8.28 7.42
C VAL A 88 -12.41 7.57 7.31
N ASN A 89 -12.56 6.40 7.91
CA ASN A 89 -13.81 5.62 7.85
C ASN A 89 -15.02 6.36 8.46
N THR A 90 -14.80 7.24 9.42
CA THR A 90 -15.86 8.05 10.00
C THR A 90 -16.44 9.05 8.98
N ILE A 91 -15.62 9.55 8.05
CA ILE A 91 -15.98 10.60 7.08
C ILE A 91 -16.27 9.99 5.70
N ARG A 92 -15.47 9.02 5.28
CA ARG A 92 -15.48 8.39 3.96
C ARG A 92 -15.57 6.85 4.07
N PRO A 93 -16.65 6.27 4.64
CA PRO A 93 -16.78 4.83 4.85
C PRO A 93 -16.82 4.01 3.55
N GLU A 94 -17.08 4.66 2.41
CA GLU A 94 -17.09 4.03 1.10
C GLU A 94 -15.69 3.69 0.57
N LEU A 95 -14.63 4.32 1.08
CA LEU A 95 -13.27 4.06 0.61
C LEU A 95 -12.81 2.65 0.97
N THR A 96 -12.31 1.93 -0.02
CA THR A 96 -11.77 0.59 0.16
C THR A 96 -10.28 0.63 0.55
N ILE A 97 -9.84 -0.33 1.36
CA ILE A 97 -8.48 -0.37 1.90
C ILE A 97 -7.72 -1.55 1.31
N LEU A 98 -6.60 -1.27 0.66
CA LEU A 98 -5.67 -2.26 0.12
C LEU A 98 -4.30 -2.08 0.79
N VAL A 99 -3.71 -3.16 1.28
CA VAL A 99 -2.39 -3.12 1.94
C VAL A 99 -1.48 -4.17 1.36
N PHE A 100 -0.22 -3.79 1.14
CA PHE A 100 0.87 -4.70 0.83
C PHE A 100 1.73 -4.92 2.07
N THR A 101 2.11 -6.16 2.32
CA THR A 101 3.05 -6.51 3.40
C THR A 101 4.03 -7.59 2.96
N GLY A 102 5.24 -7.52 3.42
CA GLY A 102 6.20 -8.60 3.27
C GLY A 102 6.00 -9.74 4.28
N ASN A 103 5.20 -9.56 5.33
CA ASN A 103 4.83 -10.62 6.27
C ASN A 103 3.82 -11.56 5.64
N LYS A 104 3.78 -12.82 6.10
CA LYS A 104 2.64 -13.69 5.84
C LYS A 104 1.53 -13.34 6.82
N ILE A 105 0.27 -13.48 6.41
CA ILE A 105 -0.88 -13.15 7.26
C ILE A 105 -0.85 -13.93 8.58
N GLU A 106 -0.32 -15.15 8.56
CA GLU A 106 -0.18 -16.01 9.73
C GLU A 106 0.85 -15.48 10.75
N GLU A 107 1.74 -14.59 10.33
CA GLU A 107 2.75 -13.95 11.19
C GLU A 107 2.18 -12.71 11.91
N LEU A 108 1.06 -12.16 11.44
CA LEU A 108 0.43 -10.94 11.94
C LEU A 108 -0.49 -11.23 13.15
N THR A 109 0.11 -11.65 14.26
CA THR A 109 -0.61 -12.20 15.42
C THR A 109 -0.78 -11.25 16.59
N ASP A 110 -0.01 -10.17 16.64
CA ASP A 110 -0.11 -9.16 17.69
C ASP A 110 -1.41 -8.34 17.59
N HIS A 111 -1.76 -7.66 18.68
CA HIS A 111 -3.02 -6.91 18.80
C HIS A 111 -3.17 -5.84 17.71
N ASN A 112 -2.14 -5.01 17.50
CA ASN A 112 -2.22 -3.91 16.53
C ASN A 112 -2.32 -4.44 15.08
N SER A 113 -1.60 -5.52 14.77
CA SER A 113 -1.67 -6.19 13.46
C SER A 113 -3.07 -6.75 13.18
N LYS A 114 -3.70 -7.39 14.17
CA LYS A 114 -5.08 -7.89 14.06
C LYS A 114 -6.07 -6.75 13.85
N GLU A 115 -5.94 -5.69 14.64
CA GLU A 115 -6.80 -4.51 14.51
C GLU A 115 -6.65 -3.85 13.12
N LEU A 116 -5.44 -3.82 12.56
CA LEU A 116 -5.23 -3.34 11.19
C LEU A 116 -5.86 -4.28 10.16
N LEU A 117 -5.72 -5.61 10.31
CA LEU A 117 -6.33 -6.58 9.42
C LEU A 117 -7.86 -6.41 9.33
N ASP A 118 -8.52 -6.08 10.45
CA ASP A 118 -9.97 -5.83 10.50
C ASP A 118 -10.42 -4.60 9.67
N LYS A 119 -9.48 -3.72 9.26
CA LYS A 119 -9.75 -2.54 8.43
C LYS A 119 -9.50 -2.77 6.94
N ILE A 120 -8.87 -3.87 6.57
CA ILE A 120 -8.38 -4.13 5.21
C ILE A 120 -9.43 -4.88 4.39
N ASP A 121 -9.68 -4.41 3.17
CA ASP A 121 -10.53 -5.11 2.20
C ASP A 121 -9.73 -6.16 1.40
N LEU A 122 -8.50 -5.79 1.01
CA LEU A 122 -7.58 -6.65 0.27
C LEU A 122 -6.17 -6.54 0.85
N LEU A 123 -5.62 -7.65 1.29
CA LEU A 123 -4.21 -7.78 1.67
C LEU A 123 -3.45 -8.53 0.59
N VAL A 124 -2.29 -8.00 0.20
CA VAL A 124 -1.28 -8.72 -0.59
C VAL A 124 -0.13 -9.02 0.35
N ASP A 125 0.06 -10.29 0.68
CA ASP A 125 1.02 -10.74 1.68
C ASP A 125 2.18 -11.53 1.10
N GLY A 126 3.29 -11.57 1.82
CA GLY A 126 4.47 -12.35 1.52
C GLY A 126 5.63 -11.52 0.96
N GLU A 127 6.82 -12.02 1.21
CA GLU A 127 8.07 -11.42 0.77
C GLU A 127 8.15 -11.30 -0.74
N TYR A 128 8.67 -10.18 -1.26
CA TYR A 128 8.97 -10.05 -2.68
C TYR A 128 10.21 -10.86 -3.05
N ILE A 129 10.08 -11.69 -4.09
CA ILE A 129 11.16 -12.50 -4.69
C ILE A 129 11.25 -12.14 -6.17
N ALA A 130 12.32 -11.46 -6.57
CA ALA A 130 12.47 -10.91 -7.91
C ALA A 130 12.38 -11.96 -9.02
N GLU A 131 12.96 -13.14 -8.79
CA GLU A 131 12.98 -14.27 -9.71
C GLU A 131 11.59 -14.88 -9.97
N LEU A 132 10.63 -14.61 -9.08
CA LEU A 132 9.24 -15.05 -9.21
C LEU A 132 8.30 -13.96 -9.73
N ASN A 133 8.84 -12.84 -10.22
CA ASN A 133 8.03 -11.77 -10.79
C ASN A 133 7.53 -12.17 -12.18
N ASP A 134 6.22 -12.41 -12.33
CA ASP A 134 5.57 -12.81 -13.58
C ASP A 134 4.99 -11.65 -14.41
N GLY A 135 5.16 -10.42 -13.95
CA GLY A 135 4.66 -9.22 -14.63
C GLY A 135 3.14 -9.04 -14.60
N LYS A 136 2.39 -9.83 -13.81
CA LYS A 136 0.92 -9.86 -13.80
C LYS A 136 0.32 -9.41 -12.49
N GLY A 137 -0.88 -8.84 -12.57
CA GLY A 137 -1.68 -8.47 -11.41
C GLY A 137 -1.01 -7.46 -10.48
N LEU A 138 -1.53 -7.34 -9.27
CA LEU A 138 -1.04 -6.41 -8.27
C LEU A 138 0.07 -6.98 -7.36
N ARG A 139 0.37 -8.28 -7.42
CA ARG A 139 1.49 -8.86 -6.65
C ARG A 139 2.81 -8.58 -7.34
N GLY A 140 3.90 -8.38 -6.59
CA GLY A 140 5.25 -8.23 -7.14
C GLY A 140 5.83 -9.56 -7.64
N SER A 141 5.50 -10.68 -6.99
CA SER A 141 6.00 -12.03 -7.30
C SER A 141 4.95 -13.11 -7.04
N THR A 142 5.05 -14.27 -7.71
CA THR A 142 4.03 -15.32 -7.71
C THR A 142 3.83 -16.01 -6.36
N ASN A 143 4.80 -15.96 -5.47
CA ASN A 143 4.69 -16.46 -4.09
C ASN A 143 3.82 -15.57 -3.20
N GLN A 144 3.57 -14.31 -3.58
CA GLN A 144 2.69 -13.43 -2.82
C GLN A 144 1.22 -13.81 -3.05
N ARG A 145 0.44 -13.73 -1.96
CA ARG A 145 -0.95 -14.18 -1.93
C ARG A 145 -1.91 -13.00 -1.83
N PHE A 146 -3.11 -13.19 -2.35
CA PHE A 146 -4.21 -12.23 -2.24
C PHE A 146 -5.25 -12.72 -1.24
N HIS A 147 -5.50 -11.94 -0.19
CA HIS A 147 -6.53 -12.19 0.82
C HIS A 147 -7.62 -11.13 0.69
N PHE A 148 -8.75 -11.50 0.09
CA PHE A 148 -9.95 -10.67 0.08
C PHE A 148 -10.66 -10.82 1.42
N LEU A 149 -10.36 -9.92 2.36
CA LEU A 149 -10.86 -9.98 3.73
C LEU A 149 -12.32 -9.53 3.82
N THR A 150 -12.78 -8.73 2.84
CA THR A 150 -14.20 -8.36 2.67
C THR A 150 -14.70 -8.64 1.25
N GLN A 151 -16.01 -8.45 1.02
CA GLN A 151 -16.60 -8.62 -0.32
C GLN A 151 -16.42 -7.38 -1.22
N ARG A 152 -15.99 -6.23 -0.66
CA ARG A 152 -15.99 -4.93 -1.35
C ARG A 152 -15.11 -4.90 -2.62
N LEU A 153 -14.01 -5.65 -2.64
CA LEU A 153 -13.09 -5.73 -3.77
C LEU A 153 -13.17 -7.05 -4.57
N ARG A 154 -14.04 -8.01 -4.17
CA ARG A 154 -14.19 -9.31 -4.84
C ARG A 154 -14.53 -9.20 -6.32
N ARG A 155 -15.35 -8.23 -6.73
CA ARG A 155 -15.69 -7.99 -8.13
C ARG A 155 -14.49 -7.71 -9.03
N PHE A 156 -13.38 -7.27 -8.47
CA PHE A 156 -12.13 -6.98 -9.18
C PHE A 156 -11.10 -8.12 -9.09
N GLN A 157 -11.47 -9.28 -8.58
CA GLN A 157 -10.53 -10.38 -8.32
C GLN A 157 -9.72 -10.75 -9.55
N ASN A 158 -10.32 -10.88 -10.73
CA ASN A 158 -9.61 -11.23 -11.96
C ASN A 158 -8.63 -10.11 -12.39
N GLU A 159 -9.02 -8.85 -12.29
CA GLU A 159 -8.14 -7.71 -12.58
C GLU A 159 -6.94 -7.69 -11.62
N VAL A 160 -7.20 -7.86 -10.33
CA VAL A 160 -6.18 -7.87 -9.27
C VAL A 160 -5.17 -9.00 -9.45
N MET A 161 -5.64 -10.20 -9.79
CA MET A 161 -4.77 -11.39 -9.87
C MET A 161 -4.05 -11.52 -11.20
N ASN A 162 -4.70 -11.17 -12.32
CA ASN A 162 -4.26 -11.50 -13.68
C ASN A 162 -4.19 -10.30 -14.63
N GLY A 163 -4.64 -9.13 -14.19
CA GLY A 163 -4.67 -7.92 -15.01
C GLY A 163 -3.28 -7.44 -15.41
N LYS A 164 -3.23 -6.63 -16.47
CA LYS A 164 -2.00 -5.93 -16.85
C LYS A 164 -1.64 -4.89 -15.79
N ARG A 165 -0.38 -4.85 -15.41
CA ARG A 165 0.14 -3.81 -14.52
C ARG A 165 0.09 -2.46 -15.19
N ARG A 166 -0.38 -1.48 -14.44
CA ARG A 166 -0.34 -0.07 -14.85
C ARG A 166 0.92 0.57 -14.26
N ARG A 167 1.49 1.48 -15.00
CA ARG A 167 2.57 2.36 -14.55
C ARG A 167 2.19 3.79 -14.88
N GLU A 168 2.44 4.65 -13.94
CA GLU A 168 2.26 6.10 -14.08
C GLU A 168 3.60 6.77 -13.81
N VAL A 169 3.99 7.68 -14.68
CA VAL A 169 5.22 8.47 -14.54
C VAL A 169 4.82 9.91 -14.28
N TYR A 170 5.33 10.44 -13.19
CA TYR A 170 5.13 11.82 -12.79
C TYR A 170 6.44 12.57 -12.85
N VAL A 171 6.44 13.74 -13.48
CA VAL A 171 7.58 14.65 -13.52
C VAL A 171 7.34 15.68 -12.43
N GLU A 172 8.13 15.64 -11.36
CA GLU A 172 8.01 16.58 -10.24
C GLU A 172 8.90 17.83 -10.44
N SER A 173 10.00 17.68 -11.18
CA SER A 173 10.89 18.77 -11.59
C SER A 173 11.62 18.39 -12.89
N GLU A 174 12.45 19.30 -13.42
CA GLU A 174 13.26 19.01 -14.63
C GLU A 174 14.20 17.82 -14.47
N ARG A 175 14.46 17.37 -13.24
CA ARG A 175 15.43 16.28 -12.93
C ARG A 175 14.82 15.12 -12.17
N ASP A 176 13.59 15.26 -11.68
CA ASP A 176 12.96 14.25 -10.81
C ASP A 176 11.72 13.65 -11.46
N MET A 177 11.82 12.38 -11.78
CA MET A 177 10.70 11.57 -12.25
C MET A 177 10.38 10.48 -11.24
N ILE A 178 9.11 10.37 -10.88
CA ILE A 178 8.62 9.29 -10.01
C ILE A 178 7.79 8.34 -10.85
N THR A 179 8.12 7.05 -10.75
CA THR A 179 7.32 5.98 -11.36
C THR A 179 6.51 5.28 -10.29
N ILE A 180 5.19 5.25 -10.46
CA ILE A 180 4.27 4.55 -9.57
C ILE A 180 3.73 3.31 -10.28
N GLY A 181 3.75 2.18 -9.58
CA GLY A 181 3.25 0.89 -10.06
C GLY A 181 4.06 -0.28 -9.54
N ILE A 182 3.53 -1.48 -9.71
CA ILE A 182 4.27 -2.70 -9.39
C ILE A 182 5.38 -2.90 -10.41
N ALA A 183 6.60 -3.17 -9.95
CA ALA A 183 7.75 -3.38 -10.82
C ALA A 183 7.46 -4.51 -11.84
N SER A 184 7.68 -4.23 -13.11
CA SER A 184 7.67 -5.27 -14.16
C SER A 184 9.10 -5.77 -14.38
N ILE A 185 9.23 -6.99 -14.86
CA ILE A 185 10.51 -7.50 -15.35
C ILE A 185 10.95 -6.57 -16.50
N ILE A 186 12.16 -6.05 -16.42
CA ILE A 186 12.81 -5.35 -17.53
C ILE A 186 13.46 -6.40 -18.41
#